data_a2c577029e1901ad86baeb3b5ef15558
#
_entry.id   a2c577029e1901ad86baeb3b5ef15558
#
_cell.length_a   1.000
_cell.length_b   1.000
_cell.length_c   1.000
_cell.angle_alpha   90.00
_cell.angle_beta   90.00
_cell.angle_gamma   90.00
#
_symmetry.space_group_name_H-M   'P 1'
#
loop_
_entity.id
_entity.type
_entity.pdbx_description
1 polymer ?
#
loop_
_entity_poly.entity_id
_entity_poly.type
_entity_poly.pdbx_seq_one_letter_code
_entity_poly.pdbx_strand_id
1 'polypeptide(L)'
;MSTAARIAPRATARLQLHAGFTLDDAALQVDYHARLGVSHLYLSPVGCAVPGSTHGYDNIDPTRVNPELGGETALRALSDAARAHGLGLLLDIVPNHMAAHPGNTWWMDLLRHGRDGRHGAWFDVDWDAPGAGGRLLLPVLDRPLEQAIADGLLRLEGDDAGGWVLRHHDQVFALAPGRAGAPRGAGARAWGAGGKAGTRRGEGALQALLERQHYRLIWWRAGNDRCNYRRFFDITSLVALRCERADVFRAVHALPLRLLAEGVIDGVRVDHVDGLTDPSGYVQRLRRALDAAGARRGLAAGEALLYVEKILAPDETLPARWPCHGTTGYDFMDQVGALLHDPAGEAPLASLWTRACGGAGAGR
;
A
#
# COMPACT_ATOMS: atom_id res chain seq x y z
N MET A 1 -18.86 -6.69 -31.67
CA MET A 1 -18.57 -6.20 -30.30
C MET A 1 -18.86 -4.71 -30.30
N SER A 2 -19.86 -4.27 -29.56
CA SER A 2 -20.18 -2.84 -29.46
C SER A 2 -19.00 -2.13 -28.76
N THR A 3 -18.37 -1.16 -29.44
CA THR A 3 -17.40 -0.27 -28.83
C THR A 3 -18.15 0.54 -27.78
N ALA A 4 -18.00 0.21 -26.49
CA ALA A 4 -18.56 1.02 -25.42
C ALA A 4 -18.07 2.46 -25.61
N ALA A 5 -19.01 3.38 -25.79
CA ALA A 5 -18.69 4.78 -26.02
C ALA A 5 -17.85 5.32 -24.83
N ARG A 6 -16.80 6.06 -25.17
CA ARG A 6 -15.97 6.74 -24.16
C ARG A 6 -16.83 7.67 -23.32
N ILE A 7 -16.74 7.54 -22.00
CA ILE A 7 -17.38 8.47 -21.05
C ILE A 7 -16.42 9.63 -20.81
N ALA A 8 -16.83 10.84 -21.18
CA ALA A 8 -16.03 12.04 -20.93
C ALA A 8 -15.95 12.35 -19.42
N PRO A 9 -14.76 12.55 -18.87
CA PRO A 9 -14.62 12.87 -17.44
C PRO A 9 -15.15 14.26 -17.15
N ARG A 10 -16.09 14.39 -16.19
CA ARG A 10 -16.62 15.65 -15.67
C ARG A 10 -16.31 15.82 -14.19
N ALA A 11 -16.73 14.85 -13.40
CA ALA A 11 -16.51 14.78 -11.96
C ALA A 11 -16.45 13.31 -11.54
N THR A 12 -15.76 13.04 -10.45
CA THR A 12 -15.67 11.69 -9.88
C THR A 12 -16.24 11.69 -8.46
N ALA A 13 -16.89 10.60 -8.07
CA ALA A 13 -17.26 10.34 -6.68
C ALA A 13 -16.39 9.20 -6.13
N ARG A 14 -15.64 9.47 -5.05
CA ARG A 14 -14.81 8.46 -4.42
C ARG A 14 -15.64 7.57 -3.50
N LEU A 15 -15.50 6.25 -3.70
CA LEU A 15 -16.09 5.23 -2.83
C LEU A 15 -14.98 4.54 -2.04
N GLN A 16 -15.07 4.57 -0.72
CA GLN A 16 -14.16 3.87 0.18
C GLN A 16 -14.69 2.47 0.42
N LEU A 17 -14.01 1.47 -0.14
CA LEU A 17 -14.41 0.06 -0.07
C LEU A 17 -13.72 -0.64 1.11
N HIS A 18 -14.50 -1.45 1.81
CA HIS A 18 -14.08 -2.32 2.91
C HIS A 18 -15.13 -3.41 3.14
N ALA A 19 -14.90 -4.34 4.06
CA ALA A 19 -15.83 -5.45 4.33
C ALA A 19 -17.25 -5.01 4.75
N GLY A 20 -17.41 -3.80 5.28
CA GLY A 20 -18.73 -3.20 5.62
C GLY A 20 -19.34 -2.31 4.54
N PHE A 21 -18.64 -2.07 3.43
CA PHE A 21 -19.13 -1.39 2.23
C PHE A 21 -18.39 -1.96 1.02
N THR A 22 -18.97 -2.98 0.43
CA THR A 22 -18.38 -3.82 -0.61
C THR A 22 -18.62 -3.27 -2.02
N LEU A 23 -18.13 -3.97 -3.03
CA LEU A 23 -18.41 -3.67 -4.44
C LEU A 23 -19.90 -3.87 -4.78
N ASP A 24 -20.57 -4.82 -4.13
CA ASP A 24 -22.01 -5.01 -4.29
C ASP A 24 -22.80 -3.85 -3.68
N ASP A 25 -22.38 -3.35 -2.51
CA ASP A 25 -22.98 -2.15 -1.90
C ASP A 25 -22.76 -0.91 -2.77
N ALA A 26 -21.58 -0.78 -3.37
CA ALA A 26 -21.27 0.29 -4.32
C ALA A 26 -22.17 0.22 -5.57
N ALA A 27 -22.50 -0.97 -6.06
CA ALA A 27 -23.39 -1.15 -7.19
C ALA A 27 -24.81 -0.61 -6.90
N LEU A 28 -25.29 -0.71 -5.66
CA LEU A 28 -26.57 -0.15 -5.22
C LEU A 28 -26.58 1.39 -5.21
N GLN A 29 -25.41 2.04 -5.21
CA GLN A 29 -25.30 3.51 -5.20
C GLN A 29 -25.16 4.12 -6.60
N VAL A 30 -25.07 3.31 -7.65
CA VAL A 30 -24.80 3.75 -9.03
C VAL A 30 -25.83 4.75 -9.52
N ASP A 31 -27.13 4.44 -9.37
CA ASP A 31 -28.22 5.33 -9.79
C ASP A 31 -28.18 6.70 -9.09
N TYR A 32 -27.90 6.71 -7.78
CA TYR A 32 -27.74 7.96 -7.03
C TYR A 32 -26.62 8.83 -7.61
N HIS A 33 -25.43 8.25 -7.84
CA HIS A 33 -24.29 8.97 -8.38
C HIS A 33 -24.51 9.44 -9.82
N ALA A 34 -25.21 8.64 -10.64
CA ALA A 34 -25.59 9.03 -12.00
C ALA A 34 -26.52 10.28 -11.98
N ARG A 35 -27.52 10.28 -11.11
CA ARG A 35 -28.43 11.43 -10.93
C ARG A 35 -27.73 12.65 -10.33
N LEU A 36 -26.69 12.45 -9.50
CA LEU A 36 -25.84 13.52 -8.98
C LEU A 36 -25.01 14.19 -10.10
N GLY A 37 -24.86 13.54 -11.24
CA GLY A 37 -24.18 14.09 -12.42
C GLY A 37 -22.69 13.81 -12.50
N VAL A 38 -22.14 12.95 -11.63
CA VAL A 38 -20.75 12.49 -11.79
C VAL A 38 -20.61 11.65 -13.04
N SER A 39 -19.42 11.56 -13.59
CA SER A 39 -19.12 10.76 -14.79
C SER A 39 -18.46 9.43 -14.45
N HIS A 40 -17.75 9.37 -13.33
CA HIS A 40 -17.02 8.17 -12.93
C HIS A 40 -17.13 7.93 -11.44
N LEU A 41 -17.22 6.66 -11.04
CA LEU A 41 -16.94 6.25 -9.67
C LEU A 41 -15.45 6.00 -9.54
N TYR A 42 -14.85 6.60 -8.53
CA TYR A 42 -13.45 6.44 -8.18
C TYR A 42 -13.36 5.49 -6.98
N LEU A 43 -12.89 4.26 -7.23
CA LEU A 43 -12.83 3.22 -6.22
C LEU A 43 -11.52 3.30 -5.45
N SER A 44 -11.56 3.19 -4.12
CA SER A 44 -10.37 2.91 -3.32
C SER A 44 -9.70 1.61 -3.77
N PRO A 45 -8.42 1.32 -3.37
CA PRO A 45 -7.72 0.15 -3.85
C PRO A 45 -8.52 -1.14 -3.68
N VAL A 46 -8.65 -1.92 -4.76
CA VAL A 46 -9.41 -3.18 -4.77
C VAL A 46 -8.53 -4.42 -4.66
N GLY A 47 -7.18 -4.26 -4.66
CA GLY A 47 -6.25 -5.37 -4.46
C GLY A 47 -6.42 -6.02 -3.09
N CYS A 48 -5.94 -7.28 -2.94
CA CYS A 48 -5.99 -7.92 -1.63
C CYS A 48 -5.16 -7.12 -0.63
N ALA A 49 -5.80 -6.65 0.42
CA ALA A 49 -5.21 -5.90 1.52
C ALA A 49 -5.07 -6.77 2.78
N VAL A 50 -4.48 -6.24 3.82
CA VAL A 50 -4.45 -6.89 5.14
C VAL A 50 -5.89 -7.21 5.56
N PRO A 51 -6.17 -8.43 6.08
CA PRO A 51 -7.52 -8.80 6.50
C PRO A 51 -8.16 -7.78 7.43
N GLY A 52 -9.39 -7.36 7.13
CA GLY A 52 -10.10 -6.32 7.87
C GLY A 52 -9.65 -4.88 7.56
N SER A 53 -8.81 -4.66 6.56
CA SER A 53 -8.43 -3.30 6.13
C SER A 53 -9.66 -2.49 5.75
N THR A 54 -9.73 -1.25 6.24
CA THR A 54 -10.82 -0.31 5.97
C THR A 54 -10.52 0.66 4.83
N HIS A 55 -9.36 0.51 4.16
CA HIS A 55 -8.89 1.46 3.15
C HIS A 55 -8.19 0.83 1.93
N GLY A 56 -7.61 -0.37 2.04
CA GLY A 56 -6.97 -1.10 0.94
C GLY A 56 -5.56 -0.66 0.55
N TYR A 57 -4.98 0.37 1.20
CA TYR A 57 -3.62 0.83 0.90
C TYR A 57 -2.52 -0.06 1.48
N ASP A 58 -2.84 -0.90 2.44
CA ASP A 58 -1.98 -1.93 3.03
C ASP A 58 -2.02 -3.24 2.23
N ASN A 59 -1.72 -3.14 0.95
CA ASN A 59 -1.86 -4.22 -0.02
C ASN A 59 -0.91 -5.39 0.28
N ILE A 60 -1.42 -6.62 0.22
CA ILE A 60 -0.65 -7.87 0.38
C ILE A 60 -0.56 -8.68 -0.92
N ASP A 61 -1.47 -8.46 -1.89
CA ASP A 61 -1.44 -9.07 -3.22
C ASP A 61 -2.13 -8.15 -4.25
N PRO A 62 -1.38 -7.43 -5.09
CA PRO A 62 -1.95 -6.52 -6.11
C PRO A 62 -2.44 -7.25 -7.35
N THR A 63 -2.28 -8.57 -7.45
CA THR A 63 -2.54 -9.32 -8.67
C THR A 63 -3.98 -9.79 -8.81
N ARG A 64 -4.78 -9.67 -7.77
CA ARG A 64 -6.19 -10.10 -7.73
C ARG A 64 -7.06 -9.17 -6.88
N VAL A 65 -8.35 -9.16 -7.21
CA VAL A 65 -9.34 -8.38 -6.44
C VAL A 65 -9.60 -9.04 -5.09
N ASN A 66 -9.68 -8.22 -4.04
CA ASN A 66 -9.87 -8.67 -2.66
C ASN A 66 -11.23 -9.40 -2.49
N PRO A 67 -11.23 -10.67 -2.03
CA PRO A 67 -12.46 -11.40 -1.76
C PRO A 67 -13.34 -10.75 -0.68
N GLU A 68 -12.77 -10.02 0.30
CA GLU A 68 -13.55 -9.30 1.32
C GLU A 68 -14.41 -8.19 0.72
N LEU A 69 -14.08 -7.71 -0.49
CA LEU A 69 -14.86 -6.72 -1.23
C LEU A 69 -15.88 -7.34 -2.19
N GLY A 70 -15.99 -8.69 -2.23
CA GLY A 70 -16.82 -9.43 -3.19
C GLY A 70 -16.03 -10.00 -4.39
N GLY A 71 -14.72 -9.73 -4.48
CA GLY A 71 -13.84 -10.26 -5.51
C GLY A 71 -14.09 -9.69 -6.90
N GLU A 72 -13.48 -10.30 -7.92
CA GLU A 72 -13.55 -9.80 -9.31
C GLU A 72 -14.96 -9.90 -9.90
N THR A 73 -15.76 -10.86 -9.50
CA THR A 73 -17.16 -11.00 -9.95
C THR A 73 -17.99 -9.78 -9.57
N ALA A 74 -17.89 -9.32 -8.32
CA ALA A 74 -18.58 -8.12 -7.85
C ALA A 74 -18.06 -6.84 -8.54
N LEU A 75 -16.74 -6.74 -8.79
CA LEU A 75 -16.18 -5.62 -9.54
C LEU A 75 -16.74 -5.54 -10.96
N ARG A 76 -16.90 -6.67 -11.64
CA ARG A 76 -17.50 -6.73 -12.99
C ARG A 76 -18.98 -6.36 -12.96
N ALA A 77 -19.73 -6.85 -11.99
CA ALA A 77 -21.13 -6.48 -11.80
C ALA A 77 -21.30 -4.97 -11.55
N LEU A 78 -20.42 -4.37 -10.71
CA LEU A 78 -20.39 -2.92 -10.52
C LEU A 78 -20.09 -2.17 -11.82
N SER A 79 -19.12 -2.68 -12.62
CA SER A 79 -18.78 -2.09 -13.93
C SER A 79 -19.99 -2.11 -14.87
N ASP A 80 -20.69 -3.23 -14.98
CA ASP A 80 -21.86 -3.38 -15.83
C ASP A 80 -22.98 -2.44 -15.38
N ALA A 81 -23.26 -2.35 -14.07
CA ALA A 81 -24.23 -1.42 -13.51
C ALA A 81 -23.85 0.05 -13.79
N ALA A 82 -22.58 0.42 -13.61
CA ALA A 82 -22.07 1.77 -13.90
C ALA A 82 -22.29 2.11 -15.40
N ARG A 83 -21.92 1.20 -16.30
CA ARG A 83 -22.11 1.36 -17.76
C ARG A 83 -23.56 1.56 -18.13
N ALA A 84 -24.48 0.79 -17.54
CA ALA A 84 -25.91 0.92 -17.79
C ALA A 84 -26.46 2.33 -17.44
N HIS A 85 -25.80 3.03 -16.51
CA HIS A 85 -26.15 4.40 -16.09
C HIS A 85 -25.23 5.47 -16.72
N GLY A 86 -24.39 5.13 -17.68
CA GLY A 86 -23.46 6.06 -18.34
C GLY A 86 -22.30 6.52 -17.44
N LEU A 87 -21.94 5.75 -16.42
CA LEU A 87 -20.79 6.00 -15.54
C LEU A 87 -19.60 5.11 -15.93
N GLY A 88 -18.39 5.64 -15.76
CA GLY A 88 -17.14 4.90 -15.83
C GLY A 88 -16.59 4.56 -14.45
N LEU A 89 -15.54 3.73 -14.43
CA LEU A 89 -14.81 3.37 -13.21
C LEU A 89 -13.35 3.84 -13.29
N LEU A 90 -12.89 4.49 -12.22
CA LEU A 90 -11.47 4.77 -11.95
C LEU A 90 -11.01 3.90 -10.78
N LEU A 91 -9.84 3.31 -10.91
CA LEU A 91 -9.28 2.46 -9.89
C LEU A 91 -8.08 3.13 -9.21
N ASP A 92 -8.09 3.17 -7.88
CA ASP A 92 -6.92 3.55 -7.10
C ASP A 92 -5.88 2.42 -7.13
N ILE A 93 -4.63 2.74 -7.45
CA ILE A 93 -3.52 1.79 -7.46
C ILE A 93 -2.39 2.26 -6.55
N VAL A 94 -1.76 1.33 -5.85
CA VAL A 94 -0.73 1.59 -4.85
C VAL A 94 0.62 1.01 -5.30
N PRO A 95 1.35 1.69 -6.18
CA PRO A 95 2.61 1.15 -6.70
C PRO A 95 3.79 1.33 -5.77
N ASN A 96 3.70 2.27 -4.82
CA ASN A 96 4.83 2.68 -3.99
C ASN A 96 5.23 1.64 -2.94
N HIS A 97 4.27 0.93 -2.35
CA HIS A 97 4.52 0.06 -1.20
C HIS A 97 3.55 -1.11 -1.11
N MET A 98 3.89 -2.07 -0.26
CA MET A 98 3.02 -3.15 0.19
C MET A 98 3.15 -3.34 1.70
N ALA A 99 2.20 -4.05 2.30
CA ALA A 99 2.24 -4.35 3.72
C ALA A 99 3.31 -5.40 4.05
N ALA A 100 4.06 -5.15 5.13
CA ALA A 100 4.94 -6.13 5.79
C ALA A 100 4.10 -7.09 6.63
N HIS A 101 3.33 -7.94 5.98
CA HIS A 101 2.33 -8.82 6.60
C HIS A 101 2.52 -10.28 6.15
N PRO A 102 2.23 -11.30 7.00
CA PRO A 102 2.38 -12.71 6.62
C PRO A 102 1.57 -13.12 5.39
N GLY A 103 0.45 -12.48 5.11
CA GLY A 103 -0.32 -12.67 3.88
C GLY A 103 0.36 -12.17 2.60
N ASN A 104 1.39 -11.32 2.72
CA ASN A 104 2.18 -10.87 1.58
C ASN A 104 3.27 -11.90 1.25
N THR A 105 3.01 -12.72 0.24
CA THR A 105 3.93 -13.81 -0.15
C THR A 105 5.27 -13.30 -0.67
N TRP A 106 5.33 -12.10 -1.27
CA TRP A 106 6.57 -11.48 -1.75
C TRP A 106 7.46 -11.05 -0.57
N TRP A 107 6.82 -10.46 0.45
CA TRP A 107 7.49 -10.09 1.70
C TRP A 107 8.02 -11.32 2.45
N MET A 108 7.19 -12.35 2.59
CA MET A 108 7.60 -13.58 3.27
C MET A 108 8.74 -14.30 2.53
N ASP A 109 8.76 -14.25 1.19
CA ASP A 109 9.88 -14.76 0.39
C ASP A 109 11.17 -13.96 0.62
N LEU A 110 11.07 -12.62 0.66
CA LEU A 110 12.20 -11.76 1.01
C LEU A 110 12.79 -12.10 2.38
N LEU A 111 11.94 -12.29 3.40
CA LEU A 111 12.40 -12.67 4.75
C LEU A 111 13.08 -14.04 4.76
N ARG A 112 12.56 -15.00 3.98
CA ARG A 112 13.10 -16.37 3.90
C ARG A 112 14.44 -16.44 3.17
N HIS A 113 14.58 -15.70 2.06
CA HIS A 113 15.68 -15.90 1.11
C HIS A 113 16.62 -14.68 1.02
N GLY A 114 16.25 -13.53 1.60
CA GLY A 114 17.06 -12.34 1.62
C GLY A 114 17.29 -11.73 0.24
N ARG A 115 18.47 -11.12 0.06
CA ARG A 115 18.91 -10.46 -1.17
C ARG A 115 18.85 -11.35 -2.40
N ASP A 116 19.19 -12.62 -2.25
CA ASP A 116 19.31 -13.60 -3.34
C ASP A 116 17.97 -14.29 -3.67
N GLY A 117 16.92 -14.04 -2.90
CA GLY A 117 15.59 -14.55 -3.12
C GLY A 117 14.94 -13.93 -4.36
N ARG A 118 13.88 -14.59 -4.85
CA ARG A 118 13.10 -14.12 -6.02
C ARG A 118 12.66 -12.67 -5.88
N HIS A 119 12.23 -12.28 -4.67
CA HIS A 119 11.70 -10.96 -4.37
C HIS A 119 12.71 -10.06 -3.64
N GLY A 120 13.95 -10.51 -3.47
CA GLY A 120 15.01 -9.78 -2.76
C GLY A 120 15.35 -8.40 -3.38
N ALA A 121 15.17 -8.25 -4.68
CA ALA A 121 15.39 -7.01 -5.41
C ALA A 121 14.06 -6.25 -5.71
N TRP A 122 12.90 -6.76 -5.26
CA TRP A 122 11.60 -6.15 -5.53
C TRP A 122 11.25 -5.05 -4.53
N PHE A 123 11.70 -5.22 -3.30
CA PHE A 123 11.58 -4.21 -2.24
C PHE A 123 12.81 -3.31 -2.24
N ASP A 124 12.62 -2.07 -1.84
CA ASP A 124 13.67 -1.05 -1.85
C ASP A 124 14.49 -1.11 -0.55
N VAL A 125 15.42 -2.07 -0.54
CA VAL A 125 16.31 -2.36 0.58
C VAL A 125 17.76 -2.04 0.20
N ASP A 126 18.43 -1.23 1.02
CA ASP A 126 19.87 -1.05 0.96
C ASP A 126 20.57 -2.15 1.79
N TRP A 127 20.89 -3.24 1.10
CA TRP A 127 21.57 -4.39 1.71
C TRP A 127 22.99 -4.09 2.15
N ASP A 128 23.61 -3.07 1.58
CA ASP A 128 25.01 -2.70 1.81
C ASP A 128 25.11 -1.52 2.81
N ALA A 129 24.00 -1.09 3.40
CA ALA A 129 23.98 -0.03 4.40
C ALA A 129 24.93 -0.31 5.58
N PRO A 130 25.65 0.70 6.07
CA PRO A 130 26.58 0.56 7.20
C PRO A 130 25.89 -0.06 8.43
N GLY A 131 26.49 -1.09 9.00
CA GLY A 131 25.96 -1.78 10.19
C GLY A 131 24.80 -2.75 9.93
N ALA A 132 24.28 -2.86 8.71
CA ALA A 132 23.25 -3.83 8.33
C ALA A 132 23.83 -5.26 8.24
N GLY A 133 25.08 -5.41 7.82
CA GLY A 133 25.75 -6.71 7.65
C GLY A 133 25.03 -7.60 6.64
N GLY A 134 24.55 -7.03 5.52
CA GLY A 134 23.79 -7.72 4.48
C GLY A 134 22.39 -8.17 4.90
N ARG A 135 21.81 -7.55 5.93
CA ARG A 135 20.50 -7.92 6.49
C ARG A 135 19.51 -6.75 6.44
N LEU A 136 18.24 -7.08 6.33
CA LEU A 136 17.15 -6.12 6.48
C LEU A 136 16.98 -5.76 7.96
N LEU A 137 17.00 -4.48 8.30
CA LEU A 137 16.86 -4.00 9.69
C LEU A 137 15.41 -3.59 9.94
N LEU A 138 14.69 -4.37 10.74
CA LEU A 138 13.26 -4.20 11.04
C LEU A 138 13.06 -3.52 12.40
N PRO A 139 12.68 -2.23 12.46
CA PRO A 139 12.47 -1.51 13.72
C PRO A 139 11.07 -1.82 14.29
N VAL A 140 10.88 -3.04 14.76
CA VAL A 140 9.58 -3.59 15.19
C VAL A 140 9.52 -3.95 16.68
N LEU A 141 10.67 -3.98 17.37
CA LEU A 141 10.70 -4.33 18.78
C LEU A 141 10.34 -3.12 19.65
N ASP A 142 9.58 -3.32 20.71
CA ASP A 142 9.24 -2.32 21.70
C ASP A 142 10.38 -2.02 22.70
N ARG A 143 11.43 -2.85 22.68
CA ARG A 143 12.65 -2.76 23.53
C ARG A 143 13.87 -3.36 22.81
N PRO A 144 15.10 -3.21 23.35
CA PRO A 144 16.29 -3.87 22.81
C PRO A 144 16.13 -5.38 22.66
N LEU A 145 16.74 -5.97 21.63
CA LEU A 145 16.58 -7.39 21.27
C LEU A 145 16.87 -8.35 22.44
N GLU A 146 17.96 -8.11 23.14
CA GLU A 146 18.39 -8.93 24.27
C GLU A 146 17.32 -8.94 25.37
N GLN A 147 16.71 -7.79 25.63
CA GLN A 147 15.63 -7.66 26.60
C GLN A 147 14.34 -8.35 26.09
N ALA A 148 14.01 -8.21 24.79
CA ALA A 148 12.84 -8.89 24.21
C ALA A 148 12.98 -10.43 24.29
N ILE A 149 14.20 -10.94 24.12
CA ILE A 149 14.51 -12.37 24.29
C ILE A 149 14.33 -12.79 25.74
N ALA A 150 14.95 -12.06 26.68
CA ALA A 150 14.88 -12.37 28.12
C ALA A 150 13.45 -12.33 28.67
N ASP A 151 12.63 -11.39 28.18
CA ASP A 151 11.22 -11.25 28.55
C ASP A 151 10.29 -12.26 27.84
N GLY A 152 10.84 -13.10 26.96
CA GLY A 152 10.08 -14.14 26.24
C GLY A 152 9.06 -13.59 25.23
N LEU A 153 9.29 -12.40 24.69
CA LEU A 153 8.39 -11.76 23.71
C LEU A 153 8.56 -12.32 22.30
N LEU A 154 9.67 -13.00 22.02
CA LEU A 154 9.94 -13.65 20.76
C LEU A 154 9.66 -15.15 20.89
N ARG A 155 8.76 -15.68 20.05
CA ARG A 155 8.33 -17.06 20.09
C ARG A 155 8.49 -17.74 18.73
N LEU A 156 8.84 -19.02 18.73
CA LEU A 156 8.84 -19.85 17.53
C LEU A 156 7.53 -20.62 17.47
N GLU A 157 6.83 -20.53 16.34
CA GLU A 157 5.58 -21.24 16.09
C GLU A 157 5.67 -22.02 14.77
N GLY A 158 4.97 -23.15 14.69
CA GLY A 158 4.79 -23.86 13.42
C GLY A 158 3.83 -23.09 12.52
N ASP A 159 4.15 -23.00 11.22
CA ASP A 159 3.21 -22.51 10.22
C ASP A 159 2.33 -23.64 9.64
N ASP A 160 1.24 -23.27 8.95
CA ASP A 160 0.30 -24.22 8.35
C ASP A 160 0.93 -25.09 7.23
N ALA A 161 2.08 -24.66 6.69
CA ALA A 161 2.84 -25.40 5.68
C ALA A 161 3.87 -26.38 6.29
N GLY A 162 3.88 -26.54 7.62
CA GLY A 162 4.81 -27.41 8.35
C GLY A 162 6.21 -26.81 8.54
N GLY A 163 6.35 -25.51 8.29
CA GLY A 163 7.55 -24.72 8.55
C GLY A 163 7.52 -24.08 9.94
N TRP A 164 8.47 -23.17 10.16
CA TRP A 164 8.57 -22.39 11.38
C TRP A 164 8.58 -20.90 11.09
N VAL A 165 7.93 -20.14 11.95
CA VAL A 165 7.94 -18.67 11.94
C VAL A 165 8.37 -18.14 13.29
N LEU A 166 8.92 -16.93 13.31
CA LEU A 166 9.15 -16.15 14.50
C LEU A 166 7.96 -15.23 14.72
N ARG A 167 7.45 -15.16 15.93
CA ARG A 167 6.37 -14.25 16.31
C ARG A 167 6.84 -13.25 17.36
N HIS A 168 6.43 -11.99 17.17
CA HIS A 168 6.55 -10.92 18.15
C HIS A 168 5.19 -10.20 18.22
N HIS A 169 4.46 -10.34 19.30
CA HIS A 169 3.05 -9.93 19.40
C HIS A 169 2.23 -10.47 18.20
N ASP A 170 1.58 -9.59 17.44
CA ASP A 170 0.80 -9.98 16.26
C ASP A 170 1.65 -10.10 14.98
N GLN A 171 2.92 -9.73 15.05
CA GLN A 171 3.82 -9.76 13.90
C GLN A 171 4.42 -11.15 13.69
N VAL A 172 4.53 -11.56 12.43
CA VAL A 172 5.03 -12.87 12.02
C VAL A 172 6.17 -12.70 11.02
N PHE A 173 7.28 -13.36 11.29
CA PHE A 173 8.48 -13.29 10.44
C PHE A 173 8.86 -14.68 9.96
N ALA A 174 9.00 -14.85 8.64
CA ALA A 174 9.44 -16.11 8.07
C ALA A 174 10.90 -16.38 8.42
N LEU A 175 11.23 -17.65 8.67
CA LEU A 175 12.61 -18.09 8.94
C LEU A 175 13.29 -18.61 7.67
N ALA A 176 14.59 -18.34 7.54
CA ALA A 176 15.41 -18.82 6.44
C ALA A 176 15.48 -20.35 6.41
N PRO A 177 15.27 -21.00 5.24
CA PRO A 177 15.31 -22.47 5.12
C PRO A 177 16.70 -23.02 5.47
N GLY A 178 16.76 -24.18 6.13
CA GLY A 178 18.01 -24.90 6.43
C GLY A 178 18.96 -24.19 7.41
N ARG A 179 18.79 -22.91 7.65
CA ARG A 179 19.50 -22.15 8.68
C ARG A 179 18.78 -22.17 10.03
N ALA A 180 17.53 -22.53 10.02
CA ALA A 180 16.86 -22.90 11.24
C ALA A 180 17.48 -24.21 11.70
N GLY A 181 18.26 -24.18 12.76
CA GLY A 181 18.41 -25.36 13.62
C GLY A 181 17.07 -25.66 14.24
N ALA A 182 15.99 -25.69 13.42
CA ALA A 182 14.64 -26.02 13.81
C ALA A 182 14.71 -27.40 14.44
N PRO A 183 14.24 -27.55 15.66
CA PRO A 183 14.30 -28.84 16.35
C PRO A 183 13.52 -29.85 15.52
N ARG A 184 14.24 -30.82 14.93
CA ARG A 184 13.61 -32.00 14.34
C ARG A 184 13.20 -32.95 15.49
N GLY A 185 11.94 -33.36 15.55
CA GLY A 185 11.46 -34.31 16.51
C GLY A 185 11.08 -33.72 17.89
N ALA A 186 11.27 -34.47 18.97
CA ALA A 186 10.83 -34.12 20.33
C ALA A 186 11.32 -32.76 20.88
N GLY A 187 12.35 -32.18 20.29
CA GLY A 187 12.79 -30.81 20.57
C GLY A 187 11.79 -29.72 20.13
N ALA A 188 10.93 -30.00 19.16
CA ALA A 188 9.91 -29.06 18.69
C ALA A 188 8.85 -28.75 19.76
N ARG A 189 8.55 -29.73 20.62
CA ARG A 189 7.61 -29.56 21.73
C ARG A 189 8.14 -28.71 22.87
N ALA A 190 9.47 -28.60 23.00
CA ALA A 190 10.10 -27.77 24.04
C ALA A 190 10.06 -26.27 23.74
N TRP A 191 9.83 -25.87 22.47
CA TRP A 191 9.77 -24.48 22.02
C TRP A 191 8.33 -23.96 21.88
N GLY A 192 7.32 -24.85 21.71
CA GLY A 192 5.95 -24.49 21.34
C GLY A 192 4.88 -24.66 22.42
N ALA A 193 5.11 -25.43 23.47
CA ALA A 193 4.11 -25.66 24.51
C ALA A 193 4.67 -25.30 25.90
N GLY A 194 4.58 -24.02 26.28
CA GLY A 194 4.82 -23.60 27.67
C GLY A 194 6.25 -23.75 28.18
N GLY A 195 7.24 -23.94 27.31
CA GLY A 195 8.64 -23.89 27.68
C GLY A 195 8.97 -22.44 28.07
N LYS A 196 9.16 -22.21 29.38
CA LYS A 196 9.59 -20.91 29.90
C LYS A 196 10.83 -20.47 29.12
N ALA A 197 10.74 -19.39 28.37
CA ALA A 197 11.84 -18.67 27.73
C ALA A 197 12.89 -18.15 28.75
N GLY A 198 12.90 -18.62 29.94
CA GLY A 198 13.71 -18.22 31.06
C GLY A 198 14.87 -19.17 31.39
N THR A 199 15.36 -19.97 30.43
CA THR A 199 16.62 -20.68 30.64
C THR A 199 17.70 -20.06 29.75
N ARG A 200 18.83 -19.66 30.30
CA ARG A 200 20.00 -19.11 29.57
C ARG A 200 20.38 -19.93 28.33
N ARG A 201 20.13 -21.21 28.33
CA ARG A 201 20.40 -22.14 27.20
C ARG A 201 19.40 -21.93 26.06
N GLY A 202 18.12 -21.65 26.34
CA GLY A 202 17.08 -21.34 25.35
C GLY A 202 17.29 -19.96 24.70
N GLU A 203 17.64 -18.96 25.51
CA GLU A 203 17.93 -17.61 25.05
C GLU A 203 19.11 -17.56 24.07
N GLY A 204 20.23 -18.24 24.39
CA GLY A 204 21.38 -18.32 23.51
C GLY A 204 21.10 -19.05 22.19
N ALA A 205 20.25 -20.08 22.22
CA ALA A 205 19.85 -20.80 21.01
C ALA A 205 18.93 -19.93 20.11
N LEU A 206 18.01 -19.15 20.69
CA LEU A 206 17.17 -18.21 19.96
C LEU A 206 18.01 -17.09 19.36
N GLN A 207 18.93 -16.49 20.13
CA GLN A 207 19.83 -15.48 19.63
C GLN A 207 20.67 -16.00 18.43
N ALA A 208 21.26 -17.18 18.54
CA ALA A 208 22.02 -17.80 17.45
C ALA A 208 21.14 -18.11 16.23
N LEU A 209 19.86 -18.42 16.41
CA LEU A 209 18.90 -18.55 15.31
C LEU A 209 18.64 -17.21 14.62
N LEU A 210 18.40 -16.17 15.39
CA LEU A 210 18.13 -14.81 14.87
C LEU A 210 19.31 -14.24 14.11
N GLU A 211 20.54 -14.51 14.55
CA GLU A 211 21.74 -14.05 13.85
C GLU A 211 21.95 -14.68 12.47
N ARG A 212 21.30 -15.82 12.22
CA ARG A 212 21.35 -16.50 10.91
C ARG A 212 20.27 -16.05 9.93
N GLN A 213 19.34 -15.19 10.35
CA GLN A 213 18.28 -14.73 9.47
C GLN A 213 18.76 -13.65 8.49
N HIS A 214 18.03 -13.44 7.40
CA HIS A 214 18.29 -12.40 6.42
C HIS A 214 17.81 -11.01 6.89
N TYR A 215 17.23 -10.95 8.07
CA TYR A 215 16.79 -9.74 8.73
C TYR A 215 17.30 -9.68 10.17
N ARG A 216 17.25 -8.49 10.77
CA ARG A 216 17.50 -8.26 12.18
C ARG A 216 16.35 -7.44 12.76
N LEU A 217 15.73 -7.92 13.83
CA LEU A 217 14.76 -7.14 14.57
C LEU A 217 15.51 -6.13 15.45
N ILE A 218 15.13 -4.87 15.35
CA ILE A 218 15.75 -3.79 16.15
C ILE A 218 14.67 -3.02 16.91
N TRP A 219 15.09 -2.34 17.97
CA TRP A 219 14.21 -1.48 18.74
C TRP A 219 13.65 -0.36 17.86
N TRP A 220 12.34 -0.12 17.91
CA TRP A 220 11.66 0.84 17.03
C TRP A 220 12.25 2.28 17.12
N ARG A 221 12.75 2.69 18.32
CA ARG A 221 13.38 4.01 18.49
C ARG A 221 14.67 4.19 17.69
N ALA A 222 15.33 3.12 17.30
CA ALA A 222 16.49 3.18 16.42
C ALA A 222 16.11 3.19 14.92
N GLY A 223 14.80 3.18 14.61
CA GLY A 223 14.30 3.06 13.23
C GLY A 223 14.73 4.19 12.32
N ASN A 224 14.67 5.44 12.79
CA ASN A 224 15.03 6.58 11.96
C ASN A 224 16.52 6.63 11.60
N ASP A 225 17.39 6.13 12.50
CA ASP A 225 18.84 6.15 12.29
C ASP A 225 19.37 4.89 11.58
N ARG A 226 18.64 3.78 11.64
CA ARG A 226 19.17 2.47 11.25
C ARG A 226 18.34 1.71 10.22
N CYS A 227 17.11 2.15 9.90
CA CYS A 227 16.26 1.51 8.90
C CYS A 227 16.96 1.58 7.53
N ASN A 228 17.15 0.42 6.90
CA ASN A 228 17.85 0.31 5.62
C ASN A 228 16.90 -0.07 4.46
N TYR A 229 15.61 0.25 4.59
CA TYR A 229 14.64 0.10 3.51
C TYR A 229 13.73 1.32 3.44
N ARG A 230 13.30 1.67 2.24
CA ARG A 230 12.35 2.78 2.06
C ARG A 230 10.96 2.34 2.53
N ARG A 231 10.26 3.26 3.20
CA ARG A 231 8.91 3.09 3.75
C ARG A 231 7.96 4.11 3.16
N PHE A 232 6.67 3.86 3.27
CA PHE A 232 5.68 4.92 3.13
C PHE A 232 5.78 5.83 4.34
N PHE A 233 6.31 7.04 4.17
CA PHE A 233 6.73 7.93 5.25
C PHE A 233 7.65 7.20 6.25
N ASP A 234 7.24 7.12 7.53
CA ASP A 234 7.93 6.41 8.59
C ASP A 234 7.19 5.14 9.08
N ILE A 235 6.16 4.70 8.33
CA ILE A 235 5.35 3.54 8.66
C ILE A 235 6.11 2.25 8.38
N THR A 236 6.64 1.64 9.42
CA THR A 236 7.48 0.42 9.33
C THR A 236 6.79 -0.77 8.65
N SER A 237 5.47 -0.85 8.77
CA SER A 237 4.67 -1.93 8.16
C SER A 237 4.32 -1.72 6.69
N LEU A 238 4.71 -0.60 6.06
CA LEU A 238 4.48 -0.31 4.64
C LEU A 238 5.81 -0.17 3.91
N VAL A 239 6.23 -1.28 3.30
CA VAL A 239 7.57 -1.44 2.69
C VAL A 239 7.53 -1.07 1.22
N ALA A 240 8.42 -0.19 0.80
CA ALA A 240 8.44 0.32 -0.56
C ALA A 240 8.90 -0.71 -1.59
N LEU A 241 8.28 -0.62 -2.76
CA LEU A 241 8.59 -1.42 -3.94
C LEU A 241 9.51 -0.65 -4.91
N ARG A 242 10.30 -1.38 -5.66
CA ARG A 242 11.17 -0.84 -6.71
C ARG A 242 10.46 -0.84 -8.06
N CYS A 243 9.40 -0.04 -8.19
CA CYS A 243 8.60 0.05 -9.41
C CYS A 243 9.35 0.60 -10.63
N GLU A 244 10.57 1.13 -10.45
CA GLU A 244 11.50 1.44 -11.56
C GLU A 244 12.00 0.17 -12.27
N ARG A 245 11.95 -1.00 -11.60
CA ARG A 245 12.27 -2.30 -12.22
C ARG A 245 11.12 -2.79 -13.09
N ALA A 246 11.44 -3.32 -14.25
CA ALA A 246 10.44 -3.77 -15.21
C ALA A 246 9.63 -4.99 -14.76
N ASP A 247 10.23 -5.90 -13.99
CA ASP A 247 9.58 -7.09 -13.45
C ASP A 247 8.59 -6.73 -12.34
N VAL A 248 8.97 -5.84 -11.41
CA VAL A 248 8.10 -5.31 -10.35
C VAL A 248 6.93 -4.53 -10.97
N PHE A 249 7.22 -3.60 -11.88
CA PHE A 249 6.19 -2.83 -12.58
C PHE A 249 5.15 -3.75 -13.22
N ARG A 250 5.58 -4.78 -13.97
CA ARG A 250 4.65 -5.70 -14.62
C ARG A 250 3.79 -6.48 -13.62
N ALA A 251 4.37 -6.91 -12.51
CA ALA A 251 3.64 -7.66 -11.49
C ALA A 251 2.57 -6.80 -10.80
N VAL A 252 2.93 -5.59 -10.37
CA VAL A 252 2.03 -4.67 -9.67
C VAL A 252 0.89 -4.19 -10.56
N HIS A 253 1.14 -3.98 -11.86
CA HIS A 253 0.14 -3.42 -12.78
C HIS A 253 -0.60 -4.49 -13.62
N ALA A 254 -0.34 -5.77 -13.41
CA ALA A 254 -0.98 -6.85 -14.18
C ALA A 254 -2.50 -6.79 -14.11
N LEU A 255 -3.06 -6.65 -12.91
CA LEU A 255 -4.51 -6.58 -12.68
C LEU A 255 -5.14 -5.34 -13.31
N PRO A 256 -4.75 -4.10 -12.99
CA PRO A 256 -5.39 -2.91 -13.56
C PRO A 256 -5.25 -2.81 -15.07
N LEU A 257 -4.13 -3.22 -15.66
CA LEU A 257 -3.96 -3.21 -17.12
C LEU A 257 -4.86 -4.26 -17.82
N ARG A 258 -5.05 -5.42 -17.21
CA ARG A 258 -6.00 -6.44 -17.71
C ARG A 258 -7.44 -5.93 -17.62
N LEU A 259 -7.86 -5.38 -16.48
CA LEU A 259 -9.20 -4.83 -16.29
C LEU A 259 -9.49 -3.69 -17.26
N LEU A 260 -8.49 -2.84 -17.54
CA LEU A 260 -8.62 -1.79 -18.57
C LEU A 260 -8.79 -2.38 -19.97
N ALA A 261 -7.97 -3.36 -20.36
CA ALA A 261 -8.05 -4.01 -21.67
C ALA A 261 -9.39 -4.72 -21.90
N GLU A 262 -9.99 -5.25 -20.84
CA GLU A 262 -11.29 -5.92 -20.85
C GLU A 262 -12.49 -4.94 -20.76
N GLY A 263 -12.24 -3.64 -20.56
CA GLY A 263 -13.28 -2.62 -20.47
C GLY A 263 -13.98 -2.53 -19.12
N VAL A 264 -13.45 -3.18 -18.08
CA VAL A 264 -14.02 -3.14 -16.72
C VAL A 264 -13.78 -1.78 -16.06
N ILE A 265 -12.61 -1.16 -16.31
CA ILE A 265 -12.27 0.18 -15.82
C ILE A 265 -11.90 1.12 -16.95
N ASP A 266 -11.94 2.43 -16.72
CA ASP A 266 -11.61 3.47 -17.69
C ASP A 266 -10.27 4.13 -17.48
N GLY A 267 -9.67 3.89 -16.35
CA GLY A 267 -8.38 4.43 -15.98
C GLY A 267 -8.01 4.17 -14.55
N VAL A 268 -6.92 4.82 -14.13
CA VAL A 268 -6.35 4.66 -12.80
C VAL A 268 -6.00 6.01 -12.19
N ARG A 269 -5.99 6.02 -10.86
CA ARG A 269 -5.35 7.06 -10.04
C ARG A 269 -4.17 6.40 -9.31
N VAL A 270 -3.02 7.02 -9.38
CA VAL A 270 -1.78 6.56 -8.75
C VAL A 270 -1.65 7.17 -7.36
N ASP A 271 -1.65 6.33 -6.35
CA ASP A 271 -1.36 6.71 -4.98
C ASP A 271 0.11 7.06 -4.79
N HIS A 272 0.37 8.14 -4.05
CA HIS A 272 1.70 8.54 -3.57
C HIS A 272 2.80 8.53 -4.66
N VAL A 273 2.53 9.15 -5.80
CA VAL A 273 3.48 9.16 -6.94
C VAL A 273 4.83 9.78 -6.56
N ASP A 274 4.84 10.76 -5.64
CA ASP A 274 6.05 11.44 -5.16
C ASP A 274 6.97 10.50 -4.34
N GLY A 275 6.42 9.44 -3.76
CA GLY A 275 7.18 8.45 -3.00
C GLY A 275 7.98 7.47 -3.85
N LEU A 276 7.81 7.47 -5.17
CA LEU A 276 8.54 6.59 -6.08
C LEU A 276 9.96 7.08 -6.32
N THR A 277 10.89 6.17 -6.61
CA THR A 277 12.29 6.50 -6.90
C THR A 277 12.45 7.34 -8.16
N ASP A 278 11.65 7.08 -9.19
CA ASP A 278 11.58 7.84 -10.44
C ASP A 278 10.13 8.11 -10.84
N PRO A 279 9.49 9.13 -10.27
CA PRO A 279 8.10 9.46 -10.58
C PRO A 279 7.87 9.75 -12.05
N SER A 280 8.76 10.48 -12.71
CA SER A 280 8.65 10.85 -14.12
C SER A 280 8.71 9.65 -15.05
N GLY A 281 9.71 8.79 -14.87
CA GLY A 281 9.86 7.57 -15.65
C GLY A 281 8.70 6.60 -15.41
N TYR A 282 8.20 6.55 -14.17
CA TYR A 282 7.04 5.74 -13.80
C TYR A 282 5.78 6.20 -14.54
N VAL A 283 5.42 7.48 -14.47
CA VAL A 283 4.20 8.01 -15.12
C VAL A 283 4.24 7.82 -16.64
N GLN A 284 5.41 8.04 -17.26
CA GLN A 284 5.59 7.79 -18.70
C GLN A 284 5.47 6.30 -19.06
N ARG A 285 6.01 5.41 -18.24
CA ARG A 285 5.88 3.96 -18.43
C ARG A 285 4.45 3.51 -18.27
N LEU A 286 3.76 3.99 -17.22
CA LEU A 286 2.37 3.66 -16.98
C LEU A 286 1.48 4.16 -18.11
N ARG A 287 1.69 5.39 -18.62
CA ARG A 287 0.96 5.90 -19.78
C ARG A 287 1.06 4.97 -20.98
N ARG A 288 2.28 4.55 -21.34
CA ARG A 288 2.48 3.61 -22.46
C ARG A 288 1.78 2.26 -22.23
N ALA A 289 1.79 1.76 -21.00
CA ALA A 289 1.13 0.52 -20.64
C ALA A 289 -0.41 0.64 -20.72
N LEU A 290 -0.96 1.77 -20.25
CA LEU A 290 -2.39 2.07 -20.36
C LEU A 290 -2.84 2.23 -21.82
N ASP A 291 -2.03 2.89 -22.65
CA ASP A 291 -2.33 3.03 -24.09
C ASP A 291 -2.34 1.67 -24.79
N ALA A 292 -1.35 0.82 -24.51
CA ALA A 292 -1.30 -0.53 -25.06
C ALA A 292 -2.47 -1.42 -24.58
N ALA A 293 -2.90 -1.28 -23.31
CA ALA A 293 -4.06 -1.98 -22.79
C ALA A 293 -5.36 -1.45 -23.40
N GLY A 294 -5.52 -0.11 -23.46
CA GLY A 294 -6.69 0.56 -24.03
C GLY A 294 -6.90 0.28 -25.50
N ALA A 295 -5.82 0.16 -26.29
CA ALA A 295 -5.89 -0.17 -27.71
C ALA A 295 -6.58 -1.52 -27.97
N ARG A 296 -6.52 -2.48 -27.04
CA ARG A 296 -7.21 -3.78 -27.16
C ARG A 296 -8.73 -3.65 -27.15
N ARG A 297 -9.26 -2.56 -26.62
CA ARG A 297 -10.70 -2.25 -26.64
C ARG A 297 -11.05 -1.04 -27.51
N GLY A 298 -10.13 -0.59 -28.36
CA GLY A 298 -10.35 0.47 -29.34
C GLY A 298 -10.15 1.89 -28.84
N LEU A 299 -9.50 2.10 -27.66
CA LEU A 299 -9.14 3.45 -27.22
C LEU A 299 -7.92 3.97 -27.99
N ALA A 300 -7.94 5.24 -28.33
CA ALA A 300 -6.76 5.95 -28.83
C ALA A 300 -5.74 6.19 -27.70
N ALA A 301 -4.50 6.48 -28.08
CA ALA A 301 -3.46 6.85 -27.13
C ALA A 301 -3.89 8.11 -26.33
N GLY A 302 -3.69 8.07 -25.03
CA GLY A 302 -4.08 9.15 -24.12
C GLY A 302 -5.54 9.09 -23.66
N GLU A 303 -6.39 8.22 -24.18
CA GLU A 303 -7.80 8.18 -23.80
C GLU A 303 -8.09 7.42 -22.49
N ALA A 304 -7.28 6.42 -22.14
CA ALA A 304 -7.37 5.80 -20.82
C ALA A 304 -7.00 6.82 -19.75
N LEU A 305 -7.85 7.00 -18.73
CA LEU A 305 -7.66 8.04 -17.73
C LEU A 305 -6.47 7.71 -16.82
N LEU A 306 -5.64 8.69 -16.54
CA LEU A 306 -4.50 8.61 -15.64
C LEU A 306 -4.48 9.87 -14.77
N TYR A 307 -4.77 9.69 -13.50
CA TYR A 307 -4.62 10.73 -12.47
C TYR A 307 -3.51 10.34 -11.51
N VAL A 308 -2.92 11.33 -10.86
CA VAL A 308 -1.88 11.12 -9.85
C VAL A 308 -2.28 11.78 -8.54
N GLU A 309 -1.95 11.15 -7.41
CA GLU A 309 -1.96 11.83 -6.15
C GLU A 309 -0.68 12.65 -6.03
N LYS A 310 -0.87 13.95 -6.06
CA LYS A 310 0.16 14.91 -5.75
C LYS A 310 -0.50 16.15 -5.15
N ILE A 311 -0.06 16.49 -3.95
CA ILE A 311 -0.46 17.72 -3.28
C ILE A 311 0.49 18.79 -3.79
N LEU A 312 -0.04 19.70 -4.62
CA LEU A 312 0.74 20.81 -5.16
C LEU A 312 0.87 21.92 -4.12
N ALA A 313 2.09 22.46 -3.96
CA ALA A 313 2.28 23.72 -3.25
C ALA A 313 1.64 24.87 -4.03
N PRO A 314 1.35 26.03 -3.39
CA PRO A 314 0.67 27.16 -4.06
C PRO A 314 1.29 27.61 -5.38
N ASP A 315 2.61 27.54 -5.49
CA ASP A 315 3.37 27.93 -6.68
C ASP A 315 3.88 26.73 -7.51
N GLU A 316 3.44 25.51 -7.18
CA GLU A 316 3.85 24.30 -7.87
C GLU A 316 2.84 23.92 -8.96
N THR A 317 3.35 23.44 -10.09
CA THR A 317 2.55 22.87 -11.17
C THR A 317 3.01 21.47 -11.49
N LEU A 318 2.10 20.62 -11.97
CA LEU A 318 2.49 19.32 -12.49
C LEU A 318 3.51 19.47 -13.62
N PRO A 319 4.57 18.65 -13.62
CA PRO A 319 5.55 18.69 -14.71
C PRO A 319 4.87 18.45 -16.06
N ALA A 320 5.05 19.36 -17.02
CA ALA A 320 4.44 19.28 -18.36
C ALA A 320 4.77 17.97 -19.11
N ARG A 321 5.87 17.28 -18.73
CA ARG A 321 6.27 15.99 -19.28
C ARG A 321 5.53 14.78 -18.69
N TRP A 322 4.67 14.99 -17.68
CA TRP A 322 3.87 13.91 -17.11
C TRP A 322 2.60 13.73 -17.94
N PRO A 323 2.48 12.65 -18.70
CA PRO A 323 1.33 12.40 -19.57
C PRO A 323 0.13 11.88 -18.76
N CYS A 324 -0.31 12.64 -17.77
CA CYS A 324 -1.48 12.41 -16.95
C CYS A 324 -2.57 13.46 -17.18
N HIS A 325 -3.79 13.20 -16.71
CA HIS A 325 -4.94 14.10 -16.87
C HIS A 325 -5.02 15.15 -15.75
N GLY A 326 -4.22 15.03 -14.73
CA GLY A 326 -4.17 15.95 -13.60
C GLY A 326 -3.97 15.24 -12.25
N THR A 327 -4.13 16.02 -11.18
CA THR A 327 -4.13 15.56 -9.79
C THR A 327 -5.52 15.10 -9.35
N THR A 328 -5.63 14.53 -8.16
CA THR A 328 -6.91 14.19 -7.56
C THR A 328 -7.13 14.90 -6.23
N GLY A 329 -8.24 15.64 -6.17
CA GLY A 329 -8.92 16.05 -4.95
C GLY A 329 -8.40 17.32 -4.29
N TYR A 330 -7.11 17.46 -4.07
CA TYR A 330 -6.54 18.50 -3.22
C TYR A 330 -6.73 19.91 -3.80
N ASP A 331 -6.37 20.15 -5.06
CA ASP A 331 -6.57 21.46 -5.72
C ASP A 331 -8.04 21.84 -5.76
N PHE A 332 -8.92 20.88 -6.05
CA PHE A 332 -10.37 21.10 -6.05
C PHE A 332 -10.91 21.40 -4.65
N MET A 333 -10.41 20.71 -3.63
CA MET A 333 -10.78 20.94 -2.23
C MET A 333 -10.46 22.39 -1.81
N ASP A 334 -9.27 22.86 -2.15
CA ASP A 334 -8.86 24.25 -1.84
C ASP A 334 -9.72 25.28 -2.55
N GLN A 335 -10.04 25.06 -3.85
CA GLN A 335 -10.89 25.94 -4.63
C GLN A 335 -12.32 25.99 -4.08
N VAL A 336 -12.91 24.84 -3.74
CA VAL A 336 -14.25 24.77 -3.15
C VAL A 336 -14.24 25.36 -1.76
N GLY A 337 -13.20 25.08 -0.96
CA GLY A 337 -13.04 25.70 0.36
C GLY A 337 -13.00 27.22 0.27
N ALA A 338 -12.26 27.78 -0.68
CA ALA A 338 -12.18 29.23 -0.90
C ALA A 338 -13.53 29.85 -1.26
N LEU A 339 -14.37 29.17 -2.07
CA LEU A 339 -15.72 29.65 -2.40
C LEU A 339 -16.64 29.79 -1.19
N LEU A 340 -16.43 28.97 -0.16
CA LEU A 340 -17.28 28.94 1.04
C LEU A 340 -16.81 29.90 2.14
N HIS A 341 -15.68 30.60 1.93
CA HIS A 341 -15.12 31.52 2.91
C HIS A 341 -15.17 32.95 2.40
N ASP A 342 -15.76 33.86 3.22
CA ASP A 342 -15.70 35.29 3.00
C ASP A 342 -14.44 35.87 3.67
N PRO A 343 -13.47 36.41 2.92
CA PRO A 343 -12.25 36.99 3.49
C PRO A 343 -12.53 38.11 4.51
N ALA A 344 -13.67 38.81 4.40
CA ALA A 344 -14.05 39.83 5.38
C ALA A 344 -14.31 39.27 6.78
N GLY A 345 -14.55 37.96 6.89
CA GLY A 345 -14.70 37.25 8.17
C GLY A 345 -13.41 37.05 8.96
N GLU A 346 -12.23 37.18 8.35
CA GLU A 346 -10.93 36.89 9.02
C GLU A 346 -10.71 37.77 10.25
N ALA A 347 -10.77 39.08 10.09
CA ALA A 347 -10.47 40.02 11.18
C ALA A 347 -11.46 39.93 12.37
N PRO A 348 -12.78 39.81 12.17
CA PRO A 348 -13.71 39.57 13.26
C PRO A 348 -13.49 38.25 14.01
N LEU A 349 -13.22 37.17 13.27
CA LEU A 349 -12.95 35.86 13.86
C LEU A 349 -11.64 35.82 14.61
N ALA A 350 -10.56 36.39 14.07
CA ALA A 350 -9.28 36.54 14.74
C ALA A 350 -9.39 37.35 16.05
N SER A 351 -10.18 38.45 16.02
CA SER A 351 -10.46 39.24 17.21
C SER A 351 -11.24 38.47 18.26
N LEU A 352 -12.22 37.68 17.84
CA LEU A 352 -12.99 36.81 18.74
C LEU A 352 -12.08 35.74 19.37
N TRP A 353 -11.25 35.10 18.57
CA TRP A 353 -10.28 34.12 19.06
C TRP A 353 -9.32 34.71 20.09
N THR A 354 -8.72 35.85 19.79
CA THR A 354 -7.79 36.55 20.72
C THR A 354 -8.46 36.85 22.05
N ARG A 355 -9.73 37.31 22.05
CA ARG A 355 -10.50 37.56 23.28
C ARG A 355 -10.78 36.25 24.04
N ALA A 356 -11.19 35.19 23.33
CA ALA A 356 -11.53 33.90 23.93
C ALA A 356 -10.31 33.22 24.57
N CYS A 357 -9.14 33.36 23.97
CA CYS A 357 -7.88 32.78 24.47
C CYS A 357 -7.10 33.68 25.46
N GLY A 358 -7.71 34.79 25.95
CA GLY A 358 -7.08 35.67 26.92
C GLY A 358 -5.77 36.32 26.46
N GLY A 359 -5.59 36.52 25.14
CA GLY A 359 -4.41 37.13 24.56
C GLY A 359 -3.17 36.24 24.49
N ALA A 360 -3.24 35.03 24.99
CA ALA A 360 -2.15 34.04 24.91
C ALA A 360 -2.22 33.26 23.63
N GLY A 361 -1.68 33.78 22.51
CA GLY A 361 -1.64 33.00 21.28
C GLY A 361 -1.45 33.72 19.97
N ALA A 362 -1.09 34.97 19.97
CA ALA A 362 -0.73 35.69 18.74
C ALA A 362 0.77 35.53 18.44
N GLY A 363 1.24 34.28 18.27
CA GLY A 363 2.63 34.03 17.97
C GLY A 363 2.91 32.57 17.68
N ARG A 364 2.52 32.10 16.47
CA ARG A 364 3.31 31.14 15.64
C ARG A 364 2.55 30.86 14.35
#